data_695839241986fb6f10233c0205a60f3f
#
_entry.id   695839241986fb6f10233c0205a60f3f
#
_cell.length_a   1.000
_cell.length_b   1.000
_cell.length_c   1.000
_cell.angle_alpha   90.00
_cell.angle_beta   90.00
_cell.angle_gamma   90.00
#
_symmetry.space_group_name_H-M   'P 1'
#
loop_
_entity.id
_entity.type
_entity.pdbx_description
1 polymer ?
#
loop_
_entity_poly.entity_id
_entity_poly.type
_entity_poly.pdbx_seq_one_letter_code
_entity_poly.pdbx_strand_id
1 'polypeptide(L)'
;YAFYFSIQAILWNLESENLPELAEMKRVGWIVDDPVYHQKRIWGSLGTNARLLMVRDSHAAQLREEFSKFERVETLYHGGFLPEGWVPYHKKDITLFFPGTYKPLRDSESRIDAIPGVFGTIAKQVMPRIVGEHLASSWTEEVRNYLREIGFEYSEDEFFAMQKVLEPLDQYQRDYMRQSIIEILLTNGLKVAVVGAGWDAYDGAGRENLEILSSEGVDITEVIKPMQRSRIVINNTNILDGMHERIFTAMLAGAVCVTNEYTLLNKLLVPEKEIVTFPLNRLEDLPLQIKDLLDHEERAAEIAEAGYQKALAHHTWQHRGEQIVKWMEDGGDFQYE
;
A
#
# COMPACT_ATOMS: atom_id res chain seq x y z
N TYR A 1 -23.62 -11.74 11.86
CA TYR A 1 -22.66 -11.14 10.92
C TYR A 1 -21.64 -12.19 10.48
N ALA A 2 -21.25 -12.15 9.19
CA ALA A 2 -20.10 -12.86 8.66
C ALA A 2 -19.09 -11.81 8.14
N PHE A 3 -17.86 -11.87 8.65
CA PHE A 3 -16.78 -10.98 8.25
C PHE A 3 -15.82 -11.68 7.29
N TYR A 4 -15.49 -11.02 6.20
CA TYR A 4 -14.58 -11.53 5.18
C TYR A 4 -13.43 -10.55 4.96
N PHE A 5 -12.21 -11.00 5.14
CA PHE A 5 -11.00 -10.21 4.92
C PHE A 5 -10.73 -9.91 3.44
N SER A 6 -11.45 -10.52 2.53
CA SER A 6 -11.39 -10.17 1.11
C SER A 6 -12.75 -10.33 0.46
N ILE A 7 -13.03 -9.52 -0.57
CA ILE A 7 -14.27 -9.64 -1.36
C ILE A 7 -14.43 -11.02 -2.01
N GLN A 8 -13.35 -11.76 -2.21
CA GLN A 8 -13.39 -13.10 -2.76
C GLN A 8 -14.19 -14.08 -1.89
N ALA A 9 -14.08 -13.94 -0.58
CA ALA A 9 -14.82 -14.78 0.37
C ALA A 9 -16.32 -14.45 0.38
N ILE A 10 -16.73 -13.22 0.08
CA ILE A 10 -18.15 -12.86 -0.10
C ILE A 10 -18.75 -13.63 -1.27
N LEU A 11 -18.04 -13.73 -2.40
CA LEU A 11 -18.52 -14.43 -3.60
C LEU A 11 -18.59 -15.94 -3.40
N TRP A 12 -17.65 -16.54 -2.69
CA TRP A 12 -17.70 -17.97 -2.40
C TRP A 12 -18.99 -18.39 -1.69
N ASN A 13 -19.50 -17.54 -0.80
CA ASN A 13 -20.75 -17.82 -0.11
C ASN A 13 -22.00 -17.55 -0.96
N LEU A 14 -21.87 -16.73 -2.01
CA LEU A 14 -22.98 -16.52 -2.97
C LEU A 14 -23.07 -17.68 -3.96
N GLU A 15 -21.94 -18.31 -4.30
CA GLU A 15 -21.88 -19.47 -5.18
C GLU A 15 -22.17 -20.80 -4.45
N SER A 16 -21.98 -20.85 -3.13
CA SER A 16 -22.34 -22.03 -2.32
C SER A 16 -23.82 -21.99 -1.97
N GLU A 17 -24.68 -22.39 -2.88
CA GLU A 17 -26.13 -22.56 -2.67
C GLU A 17 -26.48 -23.53 -1.51
N ASN A 18 -25.48 -24.13 -0.87
CA ASN A 18 -25.62 -25.18 0.14
C ASN A 18 -25.65 -24.71 1.59
N LEU A 19 -25.59 -23.40 1.85
CA LEU A 19 -25.63 -22.84 3.20
C LEU A 19 -26.68 -21.72 3.31
N PRO A 20 -28.00 -22.07 3.33
CA PRO A 20 -29.10 -21.10 3.40
C PRO A 20 -29.00 -20.20 4.63
N GLU A 21 -28.40 -20.68 5.72
CA GLU A 21 -28.15 -19.91 6.94
C GLU A 21 -27.24 -18.70 6.74
N LEU A 22 -26.33 -18.77 5.77
CA LEU A 22 -25.43 -17.65 5.45
C LEU A 22 -26.11 -16.60 4.55
N ALA A 23 -27.19 -16.94 3.87
CA ALA A 23 -27.92 -16.01 3.00
C ALA A 23 -28.56 -14.85 3.78
N GLU A 24 -28.96 -15.10 5.04
CA GLU A 24 -29.55 -14.11 5.94
C GLU A 24 -28.51 -13.30 6.73
N MET A 25 -27.23 -13.72 6.74
CA MET A 25 -26.18 -13.03 7.47
C MET A 25 -25.82 -11.72 6.79
N LYS A 26 -25.71 -10.65 7.57
CA LYS A 26 -25.07 -9.41 7.12
C LYS A 26 -23.59 -9.68 6.85
N ARG A 27 -23.10 -9.24 5.69
CA ARG A 27 -21.76 -9.53 5.21
C ARG A 27 -20.94 -8.26 5.21
N VAL A 28 -19.70 -8.37 5.66
CA VAL A 28 -18.72 -7.29 5.60
C VAL A 28 -17.52 -7.78 4.81
N GLY A 29 -17.20 -7.13 3.71
CA GLY A 29 -15.99 -7.40 2.93
C GLY A 29 -14.99 -6.26 3.09
N TRP A 30 -13.73 -6.56 3.36
CA TRP A 30 -12.67 -5.57 3.40
C TRP A 30 -11.76 -5.73 2.18
N ILE A 31 -11.78 -4.72 1.28
CA ILE A 31 -10.97 -4.68 0.08
C ILE A 31 -9.69 -3.89 0.42
N VAL A 32 -8.59 -4.60 0.44
CA VAL A 32 -7.28 -4.06 0.83
C VAL A 32 -6.40 -3.64 -0.36
N ASP A 33 -6.82 -3.98 -1.57
CA ASP A 33 -6.18 -3.59 -2.83
C ASP A 33 -7.01 -2.55 -3.58
N ASP A 34 -6.47 -2.05 -4.70
CA ASP A 34 -7.21 -1.20 -5.61
C ASP A 34 -8.44 -1.95 -6.18
N PRO A 35 -9.65 -1.33 -6.20
CA PRO A 35 -10.86 -1.94 -6.76
C PRO A 35 -10.69 -2.46 -8.18
N VAL A 36 -9.78 -1.91 -8.96
CA VAL A 36 -9.49 -2.35 -10.33
C VAL A 36 -9.11 -3.83 -10.42
N TYR A 37 -8.47 -4.36 -9.38
CA TYR A 37 -8.10 -5.79 -9.30
C TYR A 37 -9.30 -6.69 -8.98
N HIS A 38 -10.38 -6.12 -8.46
CA HIS A 38 -11.55 -6.82 -7.95
C HIS A 38 -12.85 -6.51 -8.69
N GLN A 39 -12.82 -5.77 -9.80
CA GLN A 39 -14.01 -5.31 -10.53
C GLN A 39 -15.06 -6.40 -10.74
N LYS A 40 -14.66 -7.54 -11.30
CA LYS A 40 -15.58 -8.66 -11.54
C LYS A 40 -16.27 -9.15 -10.27
N ARG A 41 -15.56 -9.14 -9.15
CA ARG A 41 -16.07 -9.56 -7.84
C ARG A 41 -16.98 -8.49 -7.24
N ILE A 42 -16.64 -7.22 -7.41
CA ILE A 42 -17.45 -6.08 -6.97
C ILE A 42 -18.79 -6.13 -7.71
N TRP A 43 -18.80 -6.26 -9.02
CA TRP A 43 -20.04 -6.40 -9.81
C TRP A 43 -20.85 -7.62 -9.43
N GLY A 44 -20.22 -8.77 -9.18
CA GLY A 44 -20.89 -9.98 -8.74
C GLY A 44 -21.51 -9.87 -7.34
N SER A 45 -21.08 -8.91 -6.52
CA SER A 45 -21.59 -8.68 -5.17
C SER A 45 -22.74 -7.66 -5.12
N LEU A 46 -23.07 -7.01 -6.25
CA LEU A 46 -24.17 -6.04 -6.32
C LEU A 46 -25.51 -6.69 -5.99
N GLY A 47 -26.31 -6.01 -5.18
CA GLY A 47 -27.65 -6.51 -4.76
C GLY A 47 -27.60 -7.49 -3.59
N THR A 48 -26.43 -7.73 -3.01
CA THR A 48 -26.29 -8.45 -1.74
C THR A 48 -26.40 -7.47 -0.56
N ASN A 49 -26.75 -7.95 0.64
CA ASN A 49 -26.71 -7.15 1.87
C ASN A 49 -25.24 -6.97 2.34
N ALA A 50 -24.33 -6.70 1.41
CA ALA A 50 -22.91 -6.55 1.69
C ALA A 50 -22.57 -5.11 2.05
N ARG A 51 -21.82 -4.95 3.14
CA ARG A 51 -21.12 -3.73 3.52
C ARG A 51 -19.68 -3.88 3.12
N LEU A 52 -19.09 -2.84 2.56
CA LEU A 52 -17.71 -2.86 2.11
C LEU A 52 -16.85 -1.89 2.92
N LEU A 53 -15.64 -2.33 3.23
CA LEU A 53 -14.58 -1.52 3.79
C LEU A 53 -13.47 -1.38 2.77
N MET A 54 -12.99 -0.16 2.59
CA MET A 54 -11.90 0.19 1.68
C MET A 54 -10.74 0.74 2.48
N VAL A 55 -9.52 0.57 1.99
CA VAL A 55 -8.32 1.10 2.65
C VAL A 55 -7.97 2.53 2.21
N ARG A 56 -8.71 3.09 1.26
CA ARG A 56 -8.52 4.44 0.71
C ARG A 56 -9.83 5.19 0.64
N ASP A 57 -9.79 6.49 0.96
CA ASP A 57 -10.96 7.37 0.89
C ASP A 57 -11.48 7.52 -0.54
N SER A 58 -10.59 7.68 -1.52
CA SER A 58 -10.96 7.78 -2.94
C SER A 58 -11.68 6.53 -3.45
N HIS A 59 -11.24 5.36 -3.03
CA HIS A 59 -11.86 4.09 -3.44
C HIS A 59 -13.25 3.92 -2.80
N ALA A 60 -13.40 4.31 -1.52
CA ALA A 60 -14.71 4.29 -0.87
C ALA A 60 -15.68 5.29 -1.52
N ALA A 61 -15.21 6.49 -1.85
CA ALA A 61 -15.99 7.50 -2.56
C ALA A 61 -16.44 6.99 -3.94
N GLN A 62 -15.50 6.47 -4.73
CA GLN A 62 -15.77 5.89 -6.04
C GLN A 62 -16.85 4.82 -5.97
N LEU A 63 -16.73 3.85 -5.05
CA LEU A 63 -17.72 2.77 -4.95
C LEU A 63 -19.09 3.25 -4.44
N ARG A 64 -19.16 4.31 -3.64
CA ARG A 64 -20.45 4.91 -3.23
C ARG A 64 -21.16 5.58 -4.39
N GLU A 65 -20.45 6.27 -5.25
CA GLU A 65 -21.00 6.97 -6.40
C GLU A 65 -21.43 6.00 -7.51
N GLU A 66 -20.56 5.05 -7.86
CA GLU A 66 -20.82 4.11 -8.96
C GLU A 66 -21.80 2.99 -8.57
N PHE A 67 -21.79 2.57 -7.30
CA PHE A 67 -22.55 1.41 -6.85
C PHE A 67 -23.45 1.73 -5.65
N SER A 68 -24.47 2.54 -5.85
CA SER A 68 -25.51 2.85 -4.84
C SER A 68 -26.28 1.60 -4.31
N LYS A 69 -25.92 0.41 -4.78
CA LYS A 69 -26.54 -0.87 -4.41
C LYS A 69 -25.89 -1.57 -3.21
N PHE A 70 -24.75 -1.12 -2.74
CA PHE A 70 -24.20 -1.60 -1.48
C PHE A 70 -24.93 -0.94 -0.31
N GLU A 71 -25.20 -1.70 0.75
CA GLU A 71 -25.85 -1.15 1.95
C GLU A 71 -25.00 -0.03 2.55
N ARG A 72 -23.68 -0.21 2.57
CA ARG A 72 -22.73 0.76 3.09
C ARG A 72 -21.32 0.52 2.55
N VAL A 73 -20.62 1.60 2.22
CA VAL A 73 -19.19 1.58 1.86
C VAL A 73 -18.45 2.60 2.72
N GLU A 74 -17.46 2.16 3.48
CA GLU A 74 -16.68 3.01 4.39
C GLU A 74 -15.18 2.79 4.22
N THR A 75 -14.38 3.75 4.70
CA THR A 75 -12.93 3.61 4.75
C THR A 75 -12.49 3.06 6.10
N LEU A 76 -11.71 1.97 6.07
CA LEU A 76 -11.00 1.47 7.24
C LEU A 76 -9.52 1.27 6.87
N TYR A 77 -8.64 2.08 7.43
CA TYR A 77 -7.20 1.98 7.18
C TYR A 77 -6.61 0.72 7.81
N HIS A 78 -5.51 0.22 7.23
CA HIS A 78 -4.82 -0.94 7.77
C HIS A 78 -4.41 -0.77 9.24
N GLY A 79 -4.28 -1.88 9.94
CA GLY A 79 -3.50 -2.00 11.17
C GLY A 79 -2.12 -2.58 10.88
N GLY A 80 -1.25 -2.59 11.89
CA GLY A 80 0.04 -3.25 11.84
C GLY A 80 0.03 -4.57 12.62
N PHE A 81 0.93 -5.47 12.25
CA PHE A 81 1.22 -6.68 12.99
C PHE A 81 2.14 -6.36 14.17
N LEU A 82 1.71 -6.73 15.37
CA LEU A 82 2.54 -6.66 16.56
C LEU A 82 3.43 -7.91 16.61
N PRO A 83 4.76 -7.78 16.48
CA PRO A 83 5.67 -8.91 16.54
C PRO A 83 5.71 -9.53 17.94
N GLU A 84 6.05 -10.81 18.01
CA GLU A 84 6.37 -11.45 19.28
C GLU A 84 7.78 -11.03 19.75
N GLY A 85 7.87 -10.61 21.00
CA GLY A 85 9.13 -10.18 21.62
C GLY A 85 9.56 -8.77 21.21
N TRP A 86 10.64 -8.31 21.81
CA TRP A 86 11.21 -6.97 21.62
C TRP A 86 12.72 -7.03 21.41
N VAL A 87 13.21 -6.35 20.39
CA VAL A 87 14.63 -6.16 20.13
C VAL A 87 14.99 -4.69 20.40
N PRO A 88 15.78 -4.38 21.41
CA PRO A 88 16.24 -3.01 21.69
C PRO A 88 16.91 -2.40 20.44
N TYR A 89 16.66 -1.12 20.18
CA TYR A 89 17.13 -0.45 18.97
C TYR A 89 18.64 -0.61 18.72
N HIS A 90 19.46 -0.41 19.75
CA HIS A 90 20.93 -0.54 19.67
C HIS A 90 21.45 -1.98 19.50
N LYS A 91 20.58 -2.99 19.65
CA LYS A 91 20.91 -4.40 19.40
C LYS A 91 20.49 -4.89 18.02
N LYS A 92 19.86 -4.03 17.24
CA LYS A 92 19.42 -4.35 15.89
C LYS A 92 20.63 -4.42 14.96
N ASP A 93 20.72 -5.51 14.18
CA ASP A 93 21.90 -5.86 13.37
C ASP A 93 21.69 -5.62 11.87
N ILE A 94 20.45 -5.35 11.43
CA ILE A 94 20.15 -4.93 10.05
C ILE A 94 20.04 -3.40 10.05
N THR A 95 20.91 -2.74 9.31
CA THR A 95 20.94 -1.28 9.25
C THR A 95 19.74 -0.71 8.52
N LEU A 96 19.46 -1.21 7.31
CA LEU A 96 18.41 -0.72 6.43
C LEU A 96 17.70 -1.90 5.77
N PHE A 97 16.40 -1.95 5.88
CA PHE A 97 15.57 -3.05 5.37
C PHE A 97 14.45 -2.53 4.48
N PHE A 98 14.25 -3.20 3.36
CA PHE A 98 13.14 -2.95 2.46
C PHE A 98 12.34 -4.25 2.22
N PRO A 99 11.12 -4.37 2.76
CA PRO A 99 10.23 -5.50 2.49
C PRO A 99 9.38 -5.24 1.23
N GLY A 100 9.42 -6.14 0.29
CA GLY A 100 8.56 -6.06 -0.89
C GLY A 100 9.08 -6.83 -2.09
N THR A 101 8.19 -7.16 -2.99
CA THR A 101 8.50 -7.85 -4.26
C THR A 101 9.19 -6.89 -5.22
N TYR A 102 10.24 -7.35 -5.89
CA TYR A 102 10.86 -6.66 -7.02
C TYR A 102 10.29 -7.20 -8.34
N LYS A 103 10.04 -6.30 -9.25
CA LYS A 103 9.72 -6.61 -10.66
C LYS A 103 10.51 -5.66 -11.55
N PRO A 104 11.26 -6.18 -12.54
CA PRO A 104 11.94 -5.33 -13.51
C PRO A 104 10.95 -4.44 -14.26
N LEU A 105 11.28 -3.17 -14.46
CA LEU A 105 10.41 -2.22 -15.17
C LEU A 105 10.00 -2.69 -16.57
N ARG A 106 10.90 -3.37 -17.27
CA ARG A 106 10.62 -3.95 -18.59
C ARG A 106 9.39 -4.88 -18.63
N ASP A 107 9.05 -5.50 -17.50
CA ASP A 107 7.89 -6.40 -17.43
C ASP A 107 6.57 -5.61 -17.45
N SER A 108 6.48 -4.52 -16.69
CA SER A 108 5.32 -3.63 -16.69
C SER A 108 5.25 -2.78 -17.97
N GLU A 109 6.38 -2.35 -18.53
CA GLU A 109 6.46 -1.69 -19.84
C GLU A 109 5.94 -2.60 -20.97
N SER A 110 6.35 -3.87 -20.97
CA SER A 110 5.86 -4.85 -21.95
C SER A 110 4.35 -5.07 -21.84
N ARG A 111 3.79 -5.03 -20.63
CA ARG A 111 2.33 -5.10 -20.43
C ARG A 111 1.61 -3.87 -20.95
N ILE A 112 2.18 -2.67 -20.79
CA ILE A 112 1.65 -1.42 -21.35
C ILE A 112 1.69 -1.48 -22.88
N ASP A 113 2.80 -1.94 -23.47
CA ASP A 113 2.95 -2.08 -24.91
C ASP A 113 1.97 -3.07 -25.52
N ALA A 114 1.55 -4.07 -24.77
CA ALA A 114 0.55 -5.06 -25.20
C ALA A 114 -0.90 -4.55 -25.17
N ILE A 115 -1.16 -3.35 -24.59
CA ILE A 115 -2.52 -2.79 -24.58
C ILE A 115 -2.93 -2.35 -25.99
N PRO A 116 -4.04 -2.90 -26.55
CA PRO A 116 -4.39 -2.62 -27.94
C PRO A 116 -5.12 -1.28 -28.12
N GLY A 117 -5.05 -0.77 -29.36
CA GLY A 117 -5.91 0.31 -29.86
C GLY A 117 -5.77 1.63 -29.10
N VAL A 118 -6.88 2.32 -28.93
CA VAL A 118 -6.92 3.64 -28.28
C VAL A 118 -6.42 3.61 -26.85
N PHE A 119 -6.68 2.54 -26.11
CA PHE A 119 -6.22 2.39 -24.71
C PHE A 119 -4.70 2.27 -24.62
N GLY A 120 -4.05 1.60 -25.58
CA GLY A 120 -2.59 1.59 -25.68
C GLY A 120 -2.00 2.97 -25.92
N THR A 121 -2.68 3.79 -26.76
CA THR A 121 -2.29 5.19 -26.97
C THR A 121 -2.43 5.99 -25.68
N ILE A 122 -3.56 5.87 -24.97
CA ILE A 122 -3.80 6.53 -23.67
C ILE A 122 -2.72 6.13 -22.67
N ALA A 123 -2.46 4.83 -22.51
CA ALA A 123 -1.45 4.34 -21.57
C ALA A 123 -0.06 4.93 -21.83
N LYS A 124 0.38 4.98 -23.08
CA LYS A 124 1.68 5.56 -23.48
C LYS A 124 1.77 7.06 -23.23
N GLN A 125 0.68 7.80 -23.33
CA GLN A 125 0.65 9.23 -23.05
C GLN A 125 0.60 9.52 -21.54
N VAL A 126 0.01 8.63 -20.76
CA VAL A 126 -0.08 8.78 -19.30
C VAL A 126 1.19 8.28 -18.59
N MET A 127 1.85 7.25 -19.12
CA MET A 127 3.05 6.65 -18.52
C MET A 127 4.11 7.68 -18.06
N PRO A 128 4.52 8.68 -18.85
CA PRO A 128 5.50 9.69 -18.40
C PRO A 128 4.95 10.67 -17.34
N ARG A 129 3.63 10.73 -17.15
CA ARG A 129 2.97 11.63 -16.20
C ARG A 129 2.86 11.06 -14.78
N ILE A 130 3.30 9.81 -14.59
CA ILE A 130 3.19 9.10 -13.31
C ILE A 130 4.56 8.62 -12.78
N VAL A 131 5.65 9.12 -13.35
CA VAL A 131 7.04 8.78 -12.98
C VAL A 131 7.91 10.02 -12.81
N GLY A 132 9.13 9.85 -12.35
CA GLY A 132 10.04 10.96 -12.11
C GLY A 132 9.50 11.92 -11.05
N GLU A 133 9.44 13.20 -11.34
CA GLU A 133 8.88 14.23 -10.45
C GLU A 133 7.37 14.11 -10.21
N HIS A 134 6.69 13.30 -11.02
CA HIS A 134 5.25 13.05 -10.95
C HIS A 134 4.88 11.76 -10.19
N LEU A 135 5.83 11.13 -9.50
CA LEU A 135 5.59 9.88 -8.75
C LEU A 135 4.49 9.99 -7.67
N ALA A 136 4.21 11.19 -7.19
CA ALA A 136 3.13 11.45 -6.24
C ALA A 136 1.74 11.59 -6.90
N SER A 137 1.65 11.61 -8.24
CA SER A 137 0.37 11.69 -8.95
C SER A 137 -0.35 10.34 -8.93
N SER A 138 -1.69 10.36 -8.83
CA SER A 138 -2.49 9.17 -9.01
C SER A 138 -2.57 8.81 -10.49
N TRP A 139 -2.25 7.58 -10.87
CA TRP A 139 -2.34 7.12 -12.26
C TRP A 139 -3.77 7.26 -12.82
N THR A 140 -4.79 7.02 -12.01
CA THR A 140 -6.19 7.18 -12.42
C THR A 140 -6.56 8.63 -12.67
N GLU A 141 -6.04 9.55 -11.83
CA GLU A 141 -6.24 10.98 -12.01
C GLU A 141 -5.54 11.48 -13.28
N GLU A 142 -4.32 11.02 -13.56
CA GLU A 142 -3.62 11.37 -14.79
C GLU A 142 -4.30 10.81 -16.05
N VAL A 143 -4.93 9.63 -15.96
CA VAL A 143 -5.80 9.15 -17.04
C VAL A 143 -6.99 10.10 -17.24
N ARG A 144 -7.69 10.50 -16.17
CA ARG A 144 -8.80 11.46 -16.27
C ARG A 144 -8.36 12.81 -16.85
N ASN A 145 -7.20 13.31 -16.43
CA ASN A 145 -6.64 14.56 -16.93
C ASN A 145 -6.37 14.46 -18.44
N TYR A 146 -5.72 13.40 -18.89
CA TYR A 146 -5.44 13.19 -20.30
C TYR A 146 -6.72 13.02 -21.14
N LEU A 147 -7.70 12.24 -20.67
CA LEU A 147 -8.99 12.10 -21.36
C LEU A 147 -9.71 13.44 -21.52
N ARG A 148 -9.68 14.29 -20.50
CA ARG A 148 -10.24 15.65 -20.53
C ARG A 148 -9.49 16.52 -21.55
N GLU A 149 -8.16 16.46 -21.59
CA GLU A 149 -7.34 17.22 -22.55
C GLU A 149 -7.69 16.90 -24.01
N ILE A 150 -7.98 15.62 -24.31
CA ILE A 150 -8.35 15.18 -25.68
C ILE A 150 -9.85 15.27 -25.97
N GLY A 151 -10.67 15.77 -25.02
CA GLY A 151 -12.12 15.86 -25.19
C GLY A 151 -12.84 14.53 -25.26
N PHE A 152 -12.30 13.48 -24.63
CA PHE A 152 -12.94 12.17 -24.59
C PHE A 152 -13.99 12.11 -23.49
N GLU A 153 -15.24 11.94 -23.87
CA GLU A 153 -16.37 11.84 -22.93
C GLU A 153 -16.56 10.39 -22.49
N TYR A 154 -16.86 10.19 -21.20
CA TYR A 154 -17.12 8.87 -20.60
C TYR A 154 -18.05 9.02 -19.37
N SER A 155 -18.79 7.97 -19.06
CA SER A 155 -19.47 7.81 -17.78
C SER A 155 -18.53 7.20 -16.74
N GLU A 156 -18.88 7.28 -15.45
CA GLU A 156 -18.05 6.67 -14.38
C GLU A 156 -17.98 5.14 -14.52
N ASP A 157 -19.07 4.47 -14.93
CA ASP A 157 -19.07 3.03 -15.21
C ASP A 157 -18.08 2.68 -16.33
N GLU A 158 -18.04 3.47 -17.41
CA GLU A 158 -17.08 3.29 -18.50
C GLU A 158 -15.66 3.56 -18.03
N PHE A 159 -15.44 4.56 -17.19
CA PHE A 159 -14.13 4.84 -16.61
C PHE A 159 -13.65 3.68 -15.73
N PHE A 160 -14.52 3.15 -14.87
CA PHE A 160 -14.19 2.00 -14.05
C PHE A 160 -13.82 0.77 -14.90
N ALA A 161 -14.54 0.54 -16.00
CA ALA A 161 -14.20 -0.52 -16.96
C ALA A 161 -12.85 -0.25 -17.66
N MET A 162 -12.57 1.01 -18.06
CA MET A 162 -11.29 1.41 -18.66
C MET A 162 -10.11 1.20 -17.72
N GLN A 163 -10.28 1.47 -16.43
CA GLN A 163 -9.23 1.24 -15.43
C GLN A 163 -8.71 -0.19 -15.47
N LYS A 164 -9.58 -1.19 -15.74
CA LYS A 164 -9.15 -2.60 -15.84
C LYS A 164 -8.21 -2.85 -17.01
N VAL A 165 -8.41 -2.17 -18.11
CA VAL A 165 -7.54 -2.27 -19.30
C VAL A 165 -6.22 -1.52 -19.05
N LEU A 166 -6.27 -0.41 -18.31
CA LEU A 166 -5.15 0.47 -18.02
C LEU A 166 -4.41 0.10 -16.71
N GLU A 167 -4.83 -0.97 -16.00
CA GLU A 167 -4.19 -1.46 -14.77
C GLU A 167 -2.66 -1.61 -14.85
N PRO A 168 -2.05 -1.96 -16.01
CA PRO A 168 -0.60 -1.98 -16.11
C PRO A 168 0.11 -0.67 -15.76
N LEU A 169 -0.58 0.49 -15.82
CA LEU A 169 -0.04 1.77 -15.37
C LEU A 169 0.19 1.80 -13.84
N ASP A 170 -0.74 1.25 -13.05
CA ASP A 170 -0.56 1.13 -11.59
C ASP A 170 0.67 0.28 -11.27
N GLN A 171 0.80 -0.88 -11.92
CA GLN A 171 1.96 -1.75 -11.69
C GLN A 171 3.26 -1.07 -12.10
N TYR A 172 3.28 -0.38 -13.26
CA TYR A 172 4.45 0.37 -13.73
C TYR A 172 4.88 1.46 -12.75
N GLN A 173 3.94 2.26 -12.24
CA GLN A 173 4.23 3.31 -11.26
C GLN A 173 4.81 2.73 -9.96
N ARG A 174 4.26 1.63 -9.47
CA ARG A 174 4.76 0.94 -8.26
C ARG A 174 6.17 0.38 -8.46
N ASP A 175 6.42 -0.24 -9.60
CA ASP A 175 7.70 -0.84 -9.92
C ASP A 175 8.77 0.25 -10.11
N TYR A 176 8.42 1.34 -10.81
CA TYR A 176 9.30 2.49 -10.98
C TYR A 176 9.66 3.16 -9.64
N MET A 177 8.67 3.43 -8.80
CA MET A 177 8.88 4.02 -7.47
C MET A 177 9.82 3.15 -6.64
N ARG A 178 9.59 1.83 -6.61
CA ARG A 178 10.41 0.89 -5.84
C ARG A 178 11.83 0.84 -6.37
N GLN A 179 12.01 0.69 -7.67
CA GLN A 179 13.32 0.65 -8.29
C GLN A 179 14.09 1.94 -8.03
N SER A 180 13.47 3.11 -8.21
CA SER A 180 14.11 4.41 -8.00
C SER A 180 14.57 4.59 -6.55
N ILE A 181 13.76 4.22 -5.56
CA ILE A 181 14.11 4.30 -4.14
C ILE A 181 15.30 3.39 -3.82
N ILE A 182 15.26 2.15 -4.27
CA ILE A 182 16.32 1.17 -3.98
C ILE A 182 17.62 1.60 -4.69
N GLU A 183 17.55 1.93 -5.95
CA GLU A 183 18.73 2.31 -6.75
C GLU A 183 19.45 3.53 -6.18
N ILE A 184 18.69 4.57 -5.75
CA ILE A 184 19.33 5.76 -5.17
C ILE A 184 20.00 5.46 -3.82
N LEU A 185 19.47 4.57 -3.02
CA LEU A 185 20.10 4.14 -1.77
C LEU A 185 21.39 3.35 -2.04
N LEU A 186 21.31 2.35 -2.94
CA LEU A 186 22.44 1.49 -3.27
C LEU A 186 23.59 2.26 -3.92
N THR A 187 23.29 3.16 -4.86
CA THR A 187 24.31 3.98 -5.58
C THR A 187 24.98 5.00 -4.65
N ASN A 188 24.33 5.34 -3.52
CA ASN A 188 24.94 6.19 -2.49
C ASN A 188 25.69 5.39 -1.41
N GLY A 189 25.98 4.10 -1.66
CA GLY A 189 26.78 3.23 -0.80
C GLY A 189 26.05 2.71 0.44
N LEU A 190 24.71 2.82 0.49
CA LEU A 190 23.91 2.28 1.57
C LEU A 190 23.61 0.79 1.31
N LYS A 191 23.93 -0.05 2.28
CA LYS A 191 23.57 -1.48 2.21
C LYS A 191 22.11 -1.64 2.57
N VAL A 192 21.34 -2.26 1.68
CA VAL A 192 19.90 -2.49 1.85
C VAL A 192 19.64 -3.99 1.87
N ALA A 193 19.13 -4.48 3.00
CA ALA A 193 18.61 -5.85 3.08
C ALA A 193 17.18 -5.91 2.53
N VAL A 194 16.85 -6.93 1.76
CA VAL A 194 15.53 -7.09 1.13
C VAL A 194 14.94 -8.48 1.38
N VAL A 195 13.61 -8.52 1.47
CA VAL A 195 12.81 -9.75 1.48
C VAL A 195 11.63 -9.59 0.53
N GLY A 196 11.41 -10.57 -0.32
CA GLY A 196 10.29 -10.63 -1.26
C GLY A 196 10.70 -11.25 -2.60
N ALA A 197 9.72 -11.63 -3.39
CA ALA A 197 9.98 -12.30 -4.67
C ALA A 197 10.73 -11.39 -5.67
N GLY A 198 11.61 -11.99 -6.45
CA GLY A 198 12.20 -11.41 -7.66
C GLY A 198 13.47 -10.58 -7.47
N TRP A 199 14.00 -10.42 -6.25
CA TRP A 199 15.22 -9.64 -6.01
C TRP A 199 16.50 -10.22 -6.65
N ASP A 200 16.51 -11.52 -6.93
CA ASP A 200 17.58 -12.19 -7.69
C ASP A 200 17.69 -11.66 -9.12
N ALA A 201 16.59 -11.14 -9.69
CA ALA A 201 16.57 -10.52 -11.01
C ALA A 201 16.98 -9.03 -11.01
N TYR A 202 17.33 -8.44 -9.85
CA TYR A 202 17.79 -7.06 -9.80
C TYR A 202 19.19 -6.94 -10.44
N ASP A 203 19.26 -6.19 -11.54
CA ASP A 203 20.47 -5.92 -12.32
C ASP A 203 20.83 -4.42 -12.41
N GLY A 204 20.17 -3.58 -11.57
CA GLY A 204 20.38 -2.15 -11.51
C GLY A 204 21.70 -1.73 -10.85
N ALA A 205 21.96 -0.42 -10.88
CA ALA A 205 23.17 0.16 -10.31
C ALA A 205 23.24 -0.06 -8.78
N GLY A 206 24.48 -0.21 -8.25
CA GLY A 206 24.72 -0.43 -6.82
C GLY A 206 24.38 -1.82 -6.32
N ARG A 207 24.21 -2.81 -7.20
CA ARG A 207 23.85 -4.20 -6.87
C ARG A 207 24.73 -4.82 -5.77
N GLU A 208 25.98 -4.42 -5.69
CA GLU A 208 26.94 -4.89 -4.68
C GLU A 208 26.55 -4.48 -3.23
N ASN A 209 25.69 -3.49 -3.08
CA ASN A 209 25.16 -3.01 -1.80
C ASN A 209 23.80 -3.63 -1.44
N LEU A 210 23.24 -4.50 -2.30
CA LEU A 210 21.98 -5.18 -2.06
C LEU A 210 22.21 -6.52 -1.36
N GLU A 211 21.62 -6.70 -0.18
CA GLU A 211 21.64 -7.96 0.57
C GLU A 211 20.28 -8.66 0.45
N ILE A 212 20.22 -9.77 -0.26
CA ILE A 212 19.00 -10.54 -0.45
C ILE A 212 18.86 -11.56 0.68
N LEU A 213 17.95 -11.33 1.61
CA LEU A 213 17.64 -12.27 2.69
C LEU A 213 16.69 -13.37 2.20
N SER A 214 15.76 -13.03 1.29
CA SER A 214 14.90 -13.96 0.55
C SER A 214 14.47 -13.33 -0.76
N SER A 215 14.49 -14.12 -1.85
CA SER A 215 13.99 -13.76 -3.18
C SER A 215 12.72 -14.52 -3.56
N GLU A 216 12.07 -15.15 -2.59
CA GLU A 216 10.82 -15.88 -2.75
C GLU A 216 9.67 -15.11 -2.12
N GLY A 217 8.44 -15.42 -2.54
CA GLY A 217 7.25 -15.00 -1.82
C GLY A 217 7.20 -15.70 -0.46
N VAL A 218 7.26 -14.93 0.61
CA VAL A 218 7.30 -15.45 1.98
C VAL A 218 6.06 -15.03 2.76
N ASP A 219 5.73 -15.79 3.78
CA ASP A 219 4.70 -15.43 4.74
C ASP A 219 5.07 -14.15 5.51
N ILE A 220 4.07 -13.42 5.98
CA ILE A 220 4.26 -12.17 6.72
C ILE A 220 5.15 -12.35 7.96
N THR A 221 5.11 -13.50 8.61
CA THR A 221 5.95 -13.79 9.78
C THR A 221 7.44 -13.80 9.42
N GLU A 222 7.80 -14.24 8.23
CA GLU A 222 9.18 -14.22 7.73
C GLU A 222 9.63 -12.81 7.33
N VAL A 223 8.70 -11.90 7.03
CA VAL A 223 9.01 -10.48 6.80
C VAL A 223 9.17 -9.73 8.12
N ILE A 224 8.37 -10.05 9.13
CA ILE A 224 8.40 -9.39 10.43
C ILE A 224 9.72 -9.64 11.18
N LYS A 225 10.29 -10.85 11.10
CA LYS A 225 11.56 -11.18 11.75
C LYS A 225 12.72 -10.25 11.37
N PRO A 226 13.04 -10.02 10.07
CA PRO A 226 14.04 -9.04 9.71
C PRO A 226 13.62 -7.61 10.05
N MET A 227 12.34 -7.25 10.01
CA MET A 227 11.89 -5.93 10.49
C MET A 227 12.28 -5.68 11.96
N GLN A 228 12.06 -6.66 12.84
CA GLN A 228 12.44 -6.55 14.26
C GLN A 228 13.95 -6.36 14.45
N ARG A 229 14.76 -6.91 13.56
CA ARG A 229 16.22 -6.78 13.57
C ARG A 229 16.72 -5.52 12.89
N SER A 230 15.84 -4.76 12.23
CA SER A 230 16.22 -3.59 11.43
C SER A 230 16.15 -2.30 12.23
N ARG A 231 17.17 -1.44 12.10
CA ARG A 231 17.17 -0.08 12.66
C ARG A 231 16.21 0.82 11.88
N ILE A 232 16.27 0.74 10.57
CA ILE A 232 15.45 1.54 9.65
C ILE A 232 14.74 0.60 8.69
N VAL A 233 13.43 0.79 8.52
CA VAL A 233 12.61 0.10 7.52
C VAL A 233 12.12 1.11 6.51
N ILE A 234 12.48 0.93 5.24
CA ILE A 234 11.99 1.73 4.14
C ILE A 234 10.66 1.16 3.66
N ASN A 235 9.67 2.00 3.60
CA ASN A 235 8.40 1.71 2.95
C ASN A 235 8.22 2.63 1.76
N ASN A 236 7.53 2.16 0.74
CA ASN A 236 6.98 2.98 -0.33
C ASN A 236 5.52 2.62 -0.55
N THR A 237 4.72 3.61 -0.86
CA THR A 237 3.30 3.41 -1.14
C THR A 237 2.80 4.42 -2.17
N ASN A 238 1.91 3.95 -3.05
CA ASN A 238 1.06 4.80 -3.88
C ASN A 238 -0.32 5.03 -3.25
N ILE A 239 -0.51 4.56 -2.00
CA ILE A 239 -1.71 4.81 -1.21
C ILE A 239 -1.55 6.17 -0.53
N LEU A 240 -2.04 7.25 -1.15
CA LEU A 240 -1.83 8.62 -0.67
C LEU A 240 -3.01 9.16 0.16
N ASP A 241 -4.13 8.47 0.14
CA ASP A 241 -5.38 8.78 0.85
C ASP A 241 -5.87 7.59 1.70
N GLY A 242 -4.93 6.80 2.17
CA GLY A 242 -5.09 5.66 3.05
C GLY A 242 -3.80 5.38 3.80
N MET A 243 -3.75 4.29 4.57
CA MET A 243 -2.55 3.89 5.31
C MET A 243 -2.14 2.49 4.91
N HIS A 244 -0.84 2.33 4.62
CA HIS A 244 -0.29 1.02 4.29
C HIS A 244 0.08 0.25 5.57
N GLU A 245 -0.25 -1.03 5.62
CA GLU A 245 0.00 -1.93 6.74
C GLU A 245 1.48 -1.95 7.19
N ARG A 246 2.43 -1.93 6.25
CA ARG A 246 3.87 -1.97 6.55
C ARG A 246 4.38 -0.79 7.37
N ILE A 247 3.71 0.38 7.29
CA ILE A 247 4.06 1.55 8.10
C ILE A 247 3.93 1.17 9.58
N PHE A 248 2.76 0.72 9.96
CA PHE A 248 2.48 0.38 11.36
C PHE A 248 3.23 -0.88 11.81
N THR A 249 3.42 -1.87 10.92
CA THR A 249 4.21 -3.06 11.25
C THR A 249 5.69 -2.72 11.51
N ALA A 250 6.29 -1.81 10.72
CA ALA A 250 7.65 -1.35 10.94
C ALA A 250 7.78 -0.59 12.28
N MET A 251 6.81 0.28 12.60
CA MET A 251 6.74 0.99 13.88
C MET A 251 6.59 -0.01 15.04
N LEU A 252 5.69 -0.99 14.94
CA LEU A 252 5.48 -2.04 15.95
C LEU A 252 6.69 -2.99 16.09
N ALA A 253 7.51 -3.11 15.06
CA ALA A 253 8.79 -3.81 15.13
C ALA A 253 9.89 -2.99 15.83
N GLY A 254 9.61 -1.76 16.28
CA GLY A 254 10.56 -0.87 16.92
C GLY A 254 11.66 -0.37 15.98
N ALA A 255 11.37 -0.24 14.70
CA ALA A 255 12.24 0.35 13.70
C ALA A 255 11.83 1.80 13.41
N VAL A 256 12.77 2.65 12.98
CA VAL A 256 12.40 3.91 12.33
C VAL A 256 11.74 3.56 11.00
N CYS A 257 10.46 3.85 10.85
CA CYS A 257 9.78 3.75 9.56
C CYS A 257 10.11 4.98 8.74
N VAL A 258 10.69 4.79 7.55
CA VAL A 258 10.95 5.85 6.56
C VAL A 258 10.06 5.59 5.35
N THR A 259 9.19 6.53 5.01
CA THR A 259 8.21 6.37 3.92
C THR A 259 8.04 7.67 3.13
N ASN A 260 7.49 7.57 1.92
CA ASN A 260 7.13 8.77 1.18
C ASN A 260 6.04 9.56 1.91
N GLU A 261 6.14 10.90 1.85
CA GLU A 261 5.18 11.80 2.47
C GLU A 261 3.86 11.90 1.70
N TYR A 262 2.76 12.09 2.43
CA TYR A 262 1.45 12.46 1.90
C TYR A 262 0.56 13.05 3.00
N THR A 263 -0.46 13.80 2.60
CA THR A 263 -1.28 14.62 3.51
C THR A 263 -1.92 13.83 4.65
N LEU A 264 -2.48 12.64 4.37
CA LEU A 264 -3.14 11.83 5.39
C LEU A 264 -2.13 11.29 6.41
N LEU A 265 -0.97 10.83 5.96
CA LEU A 265 0.09 10.37 6.85
C LEU A 265 0.45 11.43 7.89
N ASN A 266 0.67 12.67 7.42
CA ASN A 266 1.05 13.80 8.26
C ASN A 266 -0.06 14.28 9.21
N LYS A 267 -1.32 13.87 8.99
CA LYS A 267 -2.42 14.10 9.93
C LYS A 267 -2.46 13.07 11.06
N LEU A 268 -2.04 11.84 10.79
CA LEU A 268 -2.12 10.72 11.73
C LEU A 268 -0.83 10.51 12.52
N LEU A 269 0.31 10.82 11.92
CA LEU A 269 1.64 10.64 12.49
C LEU A 269 2.44 11.94 12.41
N VAL A 270 3.27 12.18 13.41
CA VAL A 270 4.11 13.39 13.49
C VAL A 270 5.46 13.11 12.82
N PRO A 271 5.75 13.68 11.64
CA PRO A 271 7.05 13.55 10.99
C PRO A 271 8.20 13.98 11.92
N GLU A 272 9.36 13.35 11.77
CA GLU A 272 10.59 13.55 12.56
C GLU A 272 10.45 13.24 14.06
N LYS A 273 9.29 12.78 14.51
CA LYS A 273 9.03 12.37 15.89
C LYS A 273 8.54 10.93 16.01
N GLU A 274 7.60 10.52 15.18
CA GLU A 274 6.98 9.18 15.19
C GLU A 274 7.32 8.38 13.94
N ILE A 275 7.69 9.08 12.86
CA ILE A 275 8.01 8.55 11.54
C ILE A 275 8.95 9.51 10.84
N VAL A 276 9.70 9.02 9.86
CA VAL A 276 10.49 9.88 8.96
C VAL A 276 9.89 9.82 7.56
N THR A 277 9.77 10.97 6.91
CA THR A 277 9.16 11.06 5.58
C THR A 277 10.11 11.67 4.56
N PHE A 278 9.95 11.27 3.29
CA PHE A 278 10.68 11.85 2.18
C PHE A 278 9.73 12.21 1.03
N PRO A 279 9.99 13.31 0.31
CA PRO A 279 9.21 13.71 -0.85
C PRO A 279 9.57 12.87 -2.07
N LEU A 280 8.56 12.36 -2.80
CA LEU A 280 8.78 11.54 -4.01
C LEU A 280 9.39 12.32 -5.19
N ASN A 281 9.23 13.64 -5.21
CA ASN A 281 9.79 14.51 -6.25
C ASN A 281 11.22 14.96 -5.95
N ARG A 282 11.83 14.53 -4.85
CA ARG A 282 13.23 14.82 -4.46
C ARG A 282 13.86 13.58 -3.80
N LEU A 283 13.85 12.46 -4.51
CA LEU A 283 14.41 11.20 -4.00
C LEU A 283 15.92 11.30 -3.72
N GLU A 284 16.63 12.23 -4.35
CA GLU A 284 18.05 12.51 -4.12
C GLU A 284 18.37 12.93 -2.68
N ASP A 285 17.39 13.43 -1.93
CA ASP A 285 17.57 13.81 -0.53
C ASP A 285 17.54 12.59 0.42
N LEU A 286 16.89 11.49 0.01
CA LEU A 286 16.69 10.31 0.85
C LEU A 286 17.98 9.68 1.40
N PRO A 287 19.06 9.48 0.61
CA PRO A 287 20.31 8.95 1.16
C PRO A 287 20.93 9.81 2.25
N LEU A 288 20.78 11.14 2.17
CA LEU A 288 21.27 12.06 3.20
C LEU A 288 20.46 11.95 4.49
N GLN A 289 19.12 11.85 4.39
CA GLN A 289 18.25 11.62 5.54
C GLN A 289 18.58 10.29 6.23
N ILE A 290 18.81 9.22 5.46
CA ILE A 290 19.19 7.92 6.03
C ILE A 290 20.55 8.00 6.74
N LYS A 291 21.54 8.65 6.14
CA LYS A 291 22.86 8.83 6.76
C LYS A 291 22.76 9.64 8.07
N ASP A 292 21.95 10.71 8.07
CA ASP A 292 21.70 11.51 9.29
C ASP A 292 21.11 10.67 10.43
N LEU A 293 20.14 9.79 10.13
CA LEU A 293 19.58 8.86 11.12
C LEU A 293 20.60 7.86 11.63
N LEU A 294 21.51 7.40 10.79
CA LEU A 294 22.57 6.45 11.17
C LEU A 294 23.67 7.12 11.99
N ASP A 295 23.97 8.39 11.72
CA ASP A 295 24.98 9.17 12.45
C ASP A 295 24.46 9.67 13.81
N HIS A 296 23.13 9.75 14.00
CA HIS A 296 22.45 10.19 15.23
C HIS A 296 21.59 9.08 15.83
N GLU A 297 22.24 7.98 16.26
CA GLU A 297 21.56 6.75 16.72
C GLU A 297 20.59 7.00 17.89
N GLU A 298 20.89 7.90 18.82
CA GLU A 298 20.01 8.24 19.95
C GLU A 298 18.69 8.88 19.45
N ARG A 299 18.77 9.86 18.55
CA ARG A 299 17.59 10.47 17.93
C ARG A 299 16.76 9.44 17.14
N ALA A 300 17.43 8.57 16.39
CA ALA A 300 16.75 7.51 15.65
C ALA A 300 16.02 6.54 16.58
N ALA A 301 16.62 6.19 17.72
CA ALA A 301 16.00 5.35 18.73
C ALA A 301 14.79 6.03 19.39
N GLU A 302 14.83 7.35 19.65
CA GLU A 302 13.69 8.12 20.16
C GLU A 302 12.53 8.14 19.16
N ILE A 303 12.80 8.31 17.86
CA ILE A 303 11.77 8.25 16.81
C ILE A 303 11.16 6.85 16.75
N ALA A 304 11.98 5.80 16.78
CA ALA A 304 11.51 4.42 16.76
C ALA A 304 10.61 4.09 17.95
N GLU A 305 10.99 4.55 19.16
CA GLU A 305 10.21 4.35 20.38
C GLU A 305 8.88 5.12 20.32
N ALA A 306 8.91 6.40 19.93
CA ALA A 306 7.69 7.20 19.82
C ALA A 306 6.73 6.61 18.77
N GLY A 307 7.26 6.17 17.63
CA GLY A 307 6.50 5.47 16.61
C GLY A 307 5.88 4.16 17.12
N TYR A 308 6.66 3.36 17.84
CA TYR A 308 6.18 2.13 18.46
C TYR A 308 5.01 2.40 19.42
N GLN A 309 5.15 3.36 20.35
CA GLN A 309 4.11 3.71 21.31
C GLN A 309 2.83 4.19 20.61
N LYS A 310 2.96 5.01 19.56
CA LYS A 310 1.81 5.48 18.77
C LYS A 310 1.09 4.33 18.08
N ALA A 311 1.83 3.46 17.40
CA ALA A 311 1.24 2.33 16.68
C ALA A 311 0.63 1.29 17.65
N LEU A 312 1.26 1.04 18.79
CA LEU A 312 0.76 0.14 19.82
C LEU A 312 -0.55 0.64 20.43
N ALA A 313 -0.68 1.94 20.65
CA ALA A 313 -1.86 2.54 21.26
C ALA A 313 -3.08 2.60 20.31
N HIS A 314 -2.86 2.71 18.98
CA HIS A 314 -3.96 3.09 18.07
C HIS A 314 -4.04 2.29 16.75
N HIS A 315 -2.96 1.59 16.35
CA HIS A 315 -2.85 1.11 14.97
C HIS A 315 -2.51 -0.38 14.82
N THR A 316 -2.83 -1.21 15.81
CA THR A 316 -2.70 -2.67 15.67
C THR A 316 -3.91 -3.26 14.91
N TRP A 317 -3.75 -4.48 14.40
CA TRP A 317 -4.86 -5.25 13.83
C TRP A 317 -5.98 -5.52 14.85
N GLN A 318 -5.65 -5.60 16.15
CA GLN A 318 -6.66 -5.72 17.20
C GLN A 318 -7.58 -4.50 17.23
N HIS A 319 -7.02 -3.28 17.18
CA HIS A 319 -7.84 -2.05 17.13
C HIS A 319 -8.76 -2.04 15.90
N ARG A 320 -8.29 -2.53 14.75
CA ARG A 320 -9.15 -2.63 13.55
C ARG A 320 -10.29 -3.63 13.75
N GLY A 321 -10.02 -4.77 14.40
CA GLY A 321 -11.06 -5.74 14.77
C GLY A 321 -12.12 -5.13 15.68
N GLU A 322 -11.71 -4.42 16.72
CA GLU A 322 -12.61 -3.73 17.66
C GLU A 322 -13.44 -2.64 16.95
N GLN A 323 -12.82 -1.85 16.07
CA GLN A 323 -13.50 -0.84 15.25
C GLN A 323 -14.56 -1.47 14.33
N ILE A 324 -14.26 -2.60 13.68
CA ILE A 324 -15.19 -3.31 12.81
C ILE A 324 -16.39 -3.80 13.61
N VAL A 325 -16.16 -4.44 14.77
CA VAL A 325 -17.25 -4.92 15.63
C VAL A 325 -18.16 -3.77 16.04
N LYS A 326 -17.61 -2.69 16.56
CA LYS A 326 -18.36 -1.49 16.93
C LYS A 326 -19.15 -0.90 15.76
N TRP A 327 -18.52 -0.79 14.57
CA TRP A 327 -19.19 -0.30 13.37
C TRP A 327 -20.36 -1.20 12.92
N MET A 328 -20.23 -2.51 13.08
CA MET A 328 -21.29 -3.45 12.76
C MET A 328 -22.48 -3.34 13.73
N GLU A 329 -22.23 -3.05 14.99
CA GLU A 329 -23.26 -2.92 16.05
C GLU A 329 -23.94 -1.55 16.01
N ASP A 330 -23.18 -0.49 16.06
CA ASP A 330 -23.67 0.89 16.28
C ASP A 330 -23.87 1.68 14.98
N GLY A 331 -23.20 1.28 13.90
CA GLY A 331 -23.24 1.96 12.61
C GLY A 331 -22.55 3.34 12.59
N GLY A 332 -21.69 3.63 13.57
CA GLY A 332 -20.91 4.89 13.62
C GLY A 332 -19.77 4.92 12.60
N ASP A 333 -19.18 6.11 12.38
CA ASP A 333 -18.01 6.27 11.51
C ASP A 333 -16.73 5.83 12.23
N PHE A 334 -15.72 5.41 11.46
CA PHE A 334 -14.40 5.09 12.01
C PHE A 334 -13.68 6.37 12.43
N GLN A 335 -13.07 6.34 13.61
CA GLN A 335 -12.25 7.43 14.12
C GLN A 335 -10.79 6.97 14.21
N TYR A 336 -9.88 7.86 13.83
CA TYR A 336 -8.43 7.64 13.88
C TYR A 336 -7.80 8.75 14.71
N GLU A 337 -7.23 8.38 15.85
CA GLU A 337 -6.53 9.27 16.77
C GLU A 337 -5.02 9.29 16.53
#